data_52124ff2705bdc234a806997a6275517
#
_entry.id   52124ff2705bdc234a806997a6275517
#
_cell.length_a   1.000
_cell.length_b   1.000
_cell.length_c   1.000
_cell.angle_alpha   90.00
_cell.angle_beta   90.00
_cell.angle_gamma   90.00
#
_symmetry.space_group_name_H-M   'P 1'
#
loop_
_entity.id
_entity.type
_entity.pdbx_description
1 polymer ?
#
loop_
_entity_poly.entity_id
_entity_poly.type
_entity_poly.pdbx_seq_one_letter_code
_entity_poly.pdbx_strand_id
1 'polypeptide(L)'
;MGYASHTMDSVSGVGVLDKAFLVMNALVTRPLSLNEAVDATGIPRATCHRLLAALEHHGAVRRNDAGLYRVGPTLAGLGRAATLQFPFLERAREVATEVRDKTGESVQVFVPESDGRRCVVSLESPNGLRWIVPEGALFPLT
;
A
#
# COMPACT_ATOMS: atom_id res chain seq x y z
N MET A 1 4.19 13.10 -16.88
CA MET A 1 4.28 14.23 -15.95
C MET A 1 5.20 13.85 -14.82
N GLY A 2 6.34 14.54 -14.72
CA GLY A 2 7.44 14.15 -13.85
C GLY A 2 7.07 14.31 -12.39
N TYR A 3 7.24 13.23 -11.64
CA TYR A 3 7.47 13.32 -10.21
C TYR A 3 8.83 13.98 -10.02
N ALA A 4 8.84 15.17 -9.43
CA ALA A 4 10.05 15.88 -9.10
C ALA A 4 10.96 14.95 -8.29
N SER A 5 12.19 14.76 -8.74
CA SER A 5 13.26 14.14 -7.97
C SER A 5 13.52 15.02 -6.74
N HIS A 6 12.78 14.77 -5.68
CA HIS A 6 13.21 15.22 -4.37
C HIS A 6 14.38 14.32 -3.98
N THR A 7 15.52 14.91 -3.78
CA THR A 7 16.62 14.34 -3.01
C THR A 7 15.98 13.68 -1.79
N MET A 8 16.16 12.35 -1.68
CA MET A 8 15.53 11.57 -0.61
C MET A 8 16.24 11.86 0.71
N ASP A 9 15.99 13.05 1.27
CA ASP A 9 16.24 13.30 2.67
C ASP A 9 15.33 12.35 3.46
N SER A 10 15.93 11.65 4.42
CA SER A 10 15.21 10.68 5.23
C SER A 10 14.09 11.37 6.00
N VAL A 11 12.84 11.04 5.69
CA VAL A 11 11.66 11.64 6.30
C VAL A 11 11.52 11.25 7.77
N SER A 12 11.86 10.00 8.11
CA SER A 12 11.79 9.47 9.47
C SER A 12 13.11 9.61 10.26
N GLY A 13 14.21 10.02 9.61
CA GLY A 13 15.57 9.95 10.15
C GLY A 13 16.24 8.59 9.97
N VAL A 14 15.56 7.57 9.44
CA VAL A 14 16.08 6.23 9.17
C VAL A 14 15.84 5.87 7.70
N GLY A 15 16.73 6.34 6.83
CA GLY A 15 16.54 6.29 5.38
C GLY A 15 16.32 4.90 4.79
N VAL A 16 16.86 3.83 5.40
CA VAL A 16 16.60 2.46 4.93
C VAL A 16 15.16 2.05 5.18
N LEU A 17 14.55 2.46 6.30
CA LEU A 17 13.13 2.19 6.58
C LEU A 17 12.22 2.98 5.65
N ASP A 18 12.51 4.26 5.42
CA ASP A 18 11.75 5.10 4.50
C ASP A 18 11.71 4.47 3.11
N LYS A 19 12.86 4.01 2.61
CA LYS A 19 12.96 3.32 1.31
C LYS A 19 12.24 1.97 1.30
N ALA A 20 12.34 1.19 2.37
CA ALA A 20 11.65 -0.10 2.47
C ALA A 20 10.13 0.06 2.42
N PHE A 21 9.58 1.03 3.17
CA PHE A 21 8.15 1.35 3.12
C PHE A 21 7.72 1.89 1.77
N LEU A 22 8.55 2.71 1.12
CA LEU A 22 8.27 3.21 -0.23
C LEU A 22 8.14 2.06 -1.24
N VAL A 23 9.03 1.08 -1.18
CA VAL A 23 8.97 -0.12 -2.02
C VAL A 23 7.71 -0.94 -1.72
N MET A 24 7.41 -1.21 -0.45
CA MET A 24 6.22 -1.96 -0.07
C MET A 24 4.93 -1.27 -0.52
N ASN A 25 4.84 0.05 -0.33
CA ASN A 25 3.68 0.83 -0.78
C ASN A 25 3.48 0.76 -2.31
N ALA A 26 4.56 0.76 -3.09
CA ALA A 26 4.47 0.62 -4.54
C ALA A 26 3.88 -0.73 -4.97
N LEU A 27 4.06 -1.79 -4.16
CA LEU A 27 3.56 -3.14 -4.44
C LEU A 27 2.09 -3.35 -4.03
N VAL A 28 1.47 -2.42 -3.30
CA VAL A 28 0.09 -2.59 -2.79
C VAL A 28 -0.93 -2.66 -3.92
N THR A 29 -0.75 -1.89 -4.99
CA THR A 29 -1.74 -1.79 -6.07
C THR A 29 -1.69 -2.97 -7.04
N ARG A 30 -0.49 -3.49 -7.31
CA ARG A 30 -0.26 -4.66 -8.17
C ARG A 30 1.16 -5.20 -8.00
N PRO A 31 1.41 -6.45 -8.41
CA PRO A 31 2.77 -6.96 -8.54
C PRO A 31 3.60 -6.13 -9.54
N LEU A 32 4.89 -5.95 -9.25
CA LEU A 32 5.82 -5.17 -10.07
C LEU A 32 7.09 -5.97 -10.38
N SER A 33 7.64 -5.76 -11.57
CA SER A 33 9.02 -6.14 -11.87
C SER A 33 10.01 -5.22 -11.12
N LEU A 34 11.28 -5.60 -11.08
CA LEU A 34 12.31 -4.73 -10.50
C LEU A 34 12.37 -3.37 -11.22
N ASN A 35 12.26 -3.34 -12.54
CA ASN A 35 12.28 -2.08 -13.30
C ASN A 35 11.09 -1.20 -12.96
N GLU A 36 9.89 -1.76 -12.89
CA GLU A 36 8.69 -1.03 -12.50
C GLU A 36 8.77 -0.50 -11.06
N ALA A 37 9.36 -1.27 -10.13
CA ALA A 37 9.59 -0.81 -8.76
C ALA A 37 10.59 0.34 -8.70
N VAL A 38 11.65 0.30 -9.49
CA VAL A 38 12.61 1.41 -9.64
C VAL A 38 11.91 2.66 -10.19
N ASP A 39 11.13 2.51 -11.24
CA ASP A 39 10.41 3.63 -11.86
C ASP A 39 9.36 4.23 -10.90
N ALA A 40 8.65 3.39 -10.15
CA ALA A 40 7.63 3.83 -9.21
C ALA A 40 8.20 4.54 -7.97
N THR A 41 9.39 4.15 -7.53
CA THR A 41 9.99 4.64 -6.26
C THR A 41 11.09 5.67 -6.46
N GLY A 42 11.72 5.73 -7.64
CA GLY A 42 12.91 6.53 -7.87
C GLY A 42 14.17 6.04 -7.15
N ILE A 43 14.10 4.88 -6.49
CA ILE A 43 15.25 4.29 -5.79
C ILE A 43 16.23 3.71 -6.81
N PRO A 44 17.55 3.95 -6.70
CA PRO A 44 18.53 3.36 -7.58
C PRO A 44 18.39 1.81 -7.64
N ARG A 45 18.55 1.25 -8.84
CA ARG A 45 18.30 -0.18 -9.12
C ARG A 45 18.99 -1.13 -8.13
N ALA A 46 20.26 -0.92 -7.84
CA ALA A 46 21.02 -1.78 -6.92
C ALA A 46 20.44 -1.73 -5.49
N THR A 47 20.06 -0.56 -5.04
CA THR A 47 19.42 -0.37 -3.72
C THR A 47 18.03 -0.99 -3.69
N CYS A 48 17.22 -0.77 -4.72
CA CYS A 48 15.88 -1.36 -4.84
C CYS A 48 15.94 -2.89 -4.82
N HIS A 49 16.86 -3.48 -5.59
CA HIS A 49 17.07 -4.93 -5.60
C HIS A 49 17.47 -5.48 -4.23
N ARG A 50 18.38 -4.81 -3.53
CA ARG A 50 18.79 -5.22 -2.17
C ARG A 50 17.66 -5.12 -1.16
N LEU A 51 16.84 -4.07 -1.25
CA LEU A 51 15.67 -3.90 -0.39
C LEU A 51 14.63 -4.99 -0.65
N LEU A 52 14.32 -5.28 -1.90
CA LEU A 52 13.39 -6.34 -2.28
C LEU A 52 13.87 -7.70 -1.80
N ALA A 53 15.17 -8.00 -1.93
CA ALA A 53 15.75 -9.25 -1.43
C ALA A 53 15.67 -9.35 0.11
N ALA A 54 15.94 -8.27 0.83
CA ALA A 54 15.79 -8.23 2.28
C ALA A 54 14.34 -8.38 2.74
N LEU A 55 13.41 -7.70 2.08
CA LEU A 55 11.97 -7.81 2.35
C LEU A 55 11.44 -9.22 2.03
N GLU A 56 11.97 -9.86 0.98
CA GLU A 56 11.64 -11.24 0.62
C GLU A 56 12.14 -12.22 1.69
N HIS A 57 13.36 -12.01 2.21
CA HIS A 57 13.89 -12.79 3.32
C HIS A 57 13.00 -12.74 4.56
N HIS A 58 12.42 -11.59 4.87
CA HIS A 58 11.49 -11.41 6.00
C HIS A 58 10.03 -11.80 5.67
N GLY A 59 9.74 -12.26 4.46
CA GLY A 59 8.39 -12.62 4.03
C GLY A 59 7.45 -11.44 3.83
N ALA A 60 7.95 -10.20 3.90
CA ALA A 60 7.17 -9.00 3.63
C ALA A 60 6.88 -8.82 2.14
N VAL A 61 7.74 -9.37 1.29
CA VAL A 61 7.59 -9.42 -0.18
C VAL A 61 7.77 -10.86 -0.64
N ARG A 62 7.11 -11.22 -1.72
CA ARG A 62 7.31 -12.48 -2.42
C ARG A 62 7.32 -12.27 -3.93
N ARG A 63 7.95 -13.19 -4.64
CA ARG A 63 7.81 -13.30 -6.09
C ARG A 63 6.66 -14.24 -6.44
N ASN A 64 5.92 -13.91 -7.50
CA ASN A 64 5.00 -14.84 -8.14
C ASN A 64 5.72 -15.69 -9.21
N ASP A 65 4.98 -16.59 -9.85
CA ASP A 65 5.51 -17.49 -10.88
C ASP A 65 6.02 -16.76 -12.13
N ALA A 66 5.55 -15.54 -12.38
CA ALA A 66 6.04 -14.67 -13.45
C ALA A 66 7.29 -13.85 -13.05
N GLY A 67 7.83 -14.05 -11.84
CA GLY A 67 8.99 -13.31 -11.33
C GLY A 67 8.71 -11.89 -10.85
N LEU A 68 7.43 -11.50 -10.75
CA LEU A 68 7.02 -10.20 -10.25
C LEU A 68 6.98 -10.19 -8.72
N TYR A 69 7.44 -9.10 -8.12
CA TYR A 69 7.36 -8.86 -6.69
C TYR A 69 5.95 -8.46 -6.29
N ARG A 70 5.48 -8.99 -5.18
CA ARG A 70 4.17 -8.69 -4.58
C ARG A 70 4.30 -8.62 -3.06
N VAL A 71 3.31 -8.04 -2.39
CA VAL A 71 3.22 -8.08 -0.92
C VAL A 71 3.16 -9.53 -0.43
N GLY A 72 3.89 -9.80 0.65
CA GLY A 72 4.08 -11.15 1.17
C GLY A 72 3.21 -11.46 2.39
N PRO A 73 3.18 -12.74 2.83
CA PRO A 73 2.31 -13.21 3.90
C PRO A 73 2.62 -12.60 5.28
N THR A 74 3.85 -12.15 5.52
CA THR A 74 4.19 -11.46 6.78
C THR A 74 3.37 -10.18 6.93
N LEU A 75 3.14 -9.43 5.86
CA LEU A 75 2.31 -8.21 5.91
C LEU A 75 0.84 -8.55 6.16
N ALA A 76 0.34 -9.67 5.63
CA ALA A 76 -1.01 -10.13 5.92
C ALA A 76 -1.18 -10.46 7.42
N GLY A 77 -0.21 -11.14 8.02
CA GLY A 77 -0.19 -11.45 9.44
C GLY A 77 -0.14 -10.19 10.32
N LEU A 78 0.76 -9.27 10.01
CA LEU A 78 0.87 -7.99 10.72
C LEU A 78 -0.40 -7.14 10.56
N GLY A 79 -0.98 -7.11 9.36
CA GLY A 79 -2.23 -6.41 9.10
C GLY A 79 -3.40 -6.99 9.88
N ARG A 80 -3.49 -8.32 9.97
CA ARG A 80 -4.50 -9.00 10.80
C ARG A 80 -4.35 -8.64 12.29
N ALA A 81 -3.13 -8.68 12.81
CA ALA A 81 -2.85 -8.29 14.18
C ALA A 81 -3.21 -6.81 14.42
N ALA A 82 -2.87 -5.93 13.49
CA ALA A 82 -3.23 -4.51 13.57
C ALA A 82 -4.74 -4.32 13.61
N THR A 83 -5.51 -5.03 12.78
CA THR A 83 -6.98 -4.95 12.76
C THR A 83 -7.57 -5.35 14.11
N LEU A 84 -7.03 -6.42 14.74
CA LEU A 84 -7.49 -6.85 16.07
C LEU A 84 -7.15 -5.87 17.20
N GLN A 85 -6.05 -5.13 17.06
CA GLN A 85 -5.61 -4.13 18.05
C GLN A 85 -6.29 -2.76 17.87
N PHE A 86 -6.93 -2.52 16.74
CA PHE A 86 -7.62 -1.29 16.41
C PHE A 86 -9.10 -1.54 16.07
N PRO A 87 -9.98 -1.66 17.08
CA PRO A 87 -11.42 -1.91 16.87
C PRO A 87 -12.11 -0.91 15.94
N PHE A 88 -11.54 0.29 15.81
CA PHE A 88 -11.98 1.29 14.84
C PHE A 88 -12.06 0.75 13.41
N LEU A 89 -11.12 -0.08 12.98
CA LEU A 89 -11.09 -0.61 11.60
C LEU A 89 -12.29 -1.54 11.32
N GLU A 90 -12.66 -2.37 12.28
CA GLU A 90 -13.86 -3.22 12.15
C GLU A 90 -15.13 -2.36 12.11
N ARG A 91 -15.24 -1.40 13.03
CA ARG A 91 -16.40 -0.50 13.05
C ARG A 91 -16.51 0.35 11.79
N ALA A 92 -15.40 0.84 11.28
CA ALA A 92 -15.37 1.57 10.01
C ALA A 92 -15.89 0.71 8.84
N ARG A 93 -15.52 -0.56 8.79
CA ARG A 93 -16.01 -1.50 7.77
C ARG A 93 -17.50 -1.77 7.89
N GLU A 94 -18.00 -1.98 9.10
CA GLU A 94 -19.44 -2.16 9.35
C GLU A 94 -20.25 -0.96 8.84
N VAL A 95 -19.87 0.25 9.27
CA VAL A 95 -20.55 1.49 8.86
C VAL A 95 -20.46 1.71 7.35
N ALA A 96 -19.29 1.51 6.75
CA ALA A 96 -19.10 1.62 5.31
C ALA A 96 -19.99 0.63 4.53
N THR A 97 -20.14 -0.60 5.07
CA THR A 97 -21.02 -1.61 4.47
C THR A 97 -22.49 -1.17 4.50
N GLU A 98 -22.95 -0.63 5.63
CA GLU A 98 -24.32 -0.10 5.74
C GLU A 98 -24.56 1.05 4.76
N VAL A 99 -23.60 1.97 4.63
CA VAL A 99 -23.71 3.11 3.69
C VAL A 99 -23.76 2.61 2.26
N ARG A 100 -22.85 1.70 1.86
CA ARG A 100 -22.85 1.10 0.53
C ARG A 100 -24.19 0.42 0.22
N ASP A 101 -24.69 -0.38 1.16
CA ASP A 101 -25.93 -1.16 0.94
C ASP A 101 -27.18 -0.25 0.85
N LYS A 102 -27.17 0.87 1.56
CA LYS A 102 -28.27 1.86 1.50
C LYS A 102 -28.21 2.75 0.27
N THR A 103 -27.03 3.09 -0.20
CA THR A 103 -26.85 4.06 -1.30
C THR A 103 -26.62 3.40 -2.67
N GLY A 104 -26.11 2.17 -2.67
CA GLY A 104 -25.63 1.50 -3.89
C GLY A 104 -24.32 2.05 -4.43
N GLU A 105 -23.65 2.95 -3.69
CA GLU A 105 -22.42 3.62 -4.09
C GLU A 105 -21.18 2.96 -3.50
N SER A 106 -20.04 3.13 -4.15
CA SER A 106 -18.73 2.74 -3.60
C SER A 106 -18.41 3.57 -2.37
N VAL A 107 -17.85 2.96 -1.33
CA VAL A 107 -17.48 3.62 -0.08
C VAL A 107 -16.03 3.32 0.26
N GLN A 108 -15.26 4.37 0.53
CA GLN A 108 -13.88 4.24 0.99
C GLN A 108 -13.69 4.98 2.30
N VAL A 109 -12.90 4.39 3.20
CA VAL A 109 -12.50 5.03 4.45
C VAL A 109 -10.98 5.20 4.43
N PHE A 110 -10.55 6.40 4.74
CA PHE A 110 -9.13 6.75 4.80
C PHE A 110 -8.76 7.17 6.22
N VAL A 111 -7.53 6.83 6.60
CA VAL A 111 -6.90 7.36 7.80
C VAL A 111 -5.72 8.24 7.40
N PRO A 112 -5.50 9.38 8.09
CA PRO A 112 -4.35 10.23 7.82
C PRO A 112 -3.06 9.55 8.31
N GLU A 113 -2.00 9.72 7.53
CA GLU A 113 -0.62 9.38 7.88
C GLU A 113 0.29 10.60 7.62
N SER A 114 1.55 10.53 8.06
CA SER A 114 2.52 11.65 7.90
C SER A 114 2.65 12.12 6.44
N ASP A 115 2.61 11.19 5.49
CA ASP A 115 2.90 11.46 4.08
C ASP A 115 1.64 11.42 3.20
N GLY A 116 0.46 11.29 3.81
CA GLY A 116 -0.76 11.17 3.03
C GLY A 116 -1.95 10.62 3.81
N ARG A 117 -2.77 9.89 3.09
CA ARG A 117 -3.92 9.16 3.64
C ARG A 117 -3.92 7.73 3.12
N ARG A 118 -4.10 6.78 4.01
CA ARG A 118 -4.19 5.36 3.66
C ARG A 118 -5.63 4.91 3.55
N CYS A 119 -5.96 4.22 2.47
CA CYS A 119 -7.24 3.55 2.35
C CYS A 119 -7.27 2.32 3.27
N VAL A 120 -8.15 2.31 4.26
CA VAL A 120 -8.29 1.20 5.21
C VAL A 120 -9.54 0.36 4.98
N VAL A 121 -10.52 0.91 4.28
CA VAL A 121 -11.71 0.19 3.81
C VAL A 121 -12.02 0.63 2.39
N SER A 122 -12.25 -0.32 1.50
CA SER A 122 -12.71 -0.06 0.14
C SER A 122 -13.80 -1.07 -0.21
N LEU A 123 -15.02 -0.57 -0.38
CA LEU A 123 -16.18 -1.36 -0.74
C LEU A 123 -16.71 -0.86 -2.09
N GLU A 124 -16.80 -1.78 -3.04
CA GLU A 124 -17.25 -1.47 -4.38
C GLU A 124 -18.79 -1.38 -4.46
N SER A 125 -19.28 -0.47 -5.30
CA SER A 125 -20.67 -0.45 -5.73
C SER A 125 -21.02 -1.74 -6.44
N PRO A 126 -22.22 -2.31 -6.22
CA PRO A 126 -22.73 -3.40 -7.05
C PRO A 126 -23.10 -2.94 -8.46
N ASN A 127 -23.17 -1.64 -8.72
CA ASN A 127 -23.59 -1.02 -9.97
C ASN A 127 -22.36 -0.56 -10.80
N GLY A 128 -22.15 -1.15 -11.90
CA GLY A 128 -21.27 -1.01 -13.06
C GLY A 128 -20.05 -0.08 -13.10
N LEU A 129 -20.09 1.19 -12.78
CA LEU A 129 -18.94 2.10 -12.88
C LEU A 129 -18.13 2.10 -11.58
N ARG A 130 -16.88 1.62 -11.65
CA ARG A 130 -16.05 1.36 -10.47
C ARG A 130 -14.78 2.20 -10.51
N TRP A 131 -14.61 3.04 -9.52
CA TRP A 131 -13.29 3.51 -9.14
C TRP A 131 -12.78 2.59 -8.03
N ILE A 132 -11.85 1.70 -8.35
CA ILE A 132 -11.27 0.77 -7.39
C ILE A 132 -10.08 1.45 -6.73
N VAL A 133 -10.20 1.70 -5.44
CA VAL A 133 -9.08 2.10 -4.58
C VAL A 133 -8.67 0.87 -3.77
N PRO A 134 -7.48 0.31 -3.96
CA PRO A 134 -7.04 -0.83 -3.18
C PRO A 134 -6.91 -0.49 -1.69
N GLU A 135 -7.41 -1.37 -0.81
CA GLU A 135 -7.09 -1.28 0.61
C GLU A 135 -5.57 -1.35 0.81
N GLY A 136 -5.05 -0.54 1.72
CA GLY A 136 -3.62 -0.39 1.95
C GLY A 136 -2.93 0.65 1.05
N ALA A 137 -3.57 1.14 -0.01
CA ALA A 137 -2.99 2.17 -0.87
C ALA A 137 -2.83 3.51 -0.12
N LEU A 138 -1.67 4.14 -0.29
CA LEU A 138 -1.36 5.45 0.25
C LEU A 138 -1.51 6.51 -0.84
N PHE A 139 -2.25 7.56 -0.54
CA PHE A 139 -2.46 8.71 -1.43
C PHE A 139 -1.89 9.96 -0.77
N PRO A 140 -1.16 10.81 -1.52
CA PRO A 140 -0.68 12.08 -0.97
C PRO A 140 -1.85 12.97 -0.56
N LEU A 141 -1.63 13.79 0.46
CA LEU A 141 -2.49 14.92 0.77
C LEU A 141 -2.07 16.05 -0.19
N THR A 142 -2.91 16.35 -1.14
CA THR A 142 -2.73 17.50 -2.05
C THR A 142 -3.26 18.76 -1.41
#